data_f3c5038b24d405015a4f3c64948c0594
#
_entry.id   f3c5038b24d405015a4f3c64948c0594
#
_cell.length_a   1.000
_cell.length_b   1.000
_cell.length_c   1.000
_cell.angle_alpha   90.00
_cell.angle_beta   90.00
_cell.angle_gamma   90.00
#
_symmetry.space_group_name_H-M   'P 1'
#
loop_
_entity.id
_entity.type
_entity.pdbx_description
1 polymer ?
#
loop_
_entity_poly.entity_id
_entity_poly.type
_entity_poly.pdbx_seq_one_letter_code
_entity_poly.pdbx_strand_id
1 'polypeptide(L)'
;MDIRKIQVTGGSSFVLSLPKSWATKHHIQKNDPIGIITQADGNLLITADIKGIHTQREKELFLKDYPDTECLFRCLISAYITGFTSIRLTSKIRIPSDVRQMVRVYTQMTIGQEVAEENDTSITLKDILNPAEMPLDNTIKRMYTIVKSMHEDAIAALEEKNASLCQDVISRDNDIDRLHWLISRQYHLITHDPSLSRKMNITAGTAMTFFQISRTIERIADHAVTIATNVQNLLLLAEEPDGKIVISAETIQMFRRADEMALTIFKRSMRSFYDRNVHEANAGIVSLTELTALYTELKALSTHQQNPASIYFGYISNSIARIGEYSSDISEIVINHCIGEE
;
A
#
# COMPACT_ATOMS: atom_id res chain seq x y z
N MET A 1 -7.71 -35.73 -5.43
CA MET A 1 -6.34 -35.85 -4.82
C MET A 1 -5.72 -37.13 -5.34
N ASP A 2 -4.52 -37.08 -5.92
CA ASP A 2 -3.77 -38.27 -6.36
C ASP A 2 -3.02 -38.86 -5.14
N ILE A 3 -3.31 -40.11 -4.79
CA ILE A 3 -2.62 -40.82 -3.71
C ILE A 3 -1.56 -41.73 -4.32
N ARG A 4 -0.31 -41.62 -3.88
CA ARG A 4 0.82 -42.41 -4.34
C ARG A 4 1.47 -43.12 -3.17
N LYS A 5 1.95 -44.34 -3.41
CA LYS A 5 2.72 -45.10 -2.42
C LYS A 5 4.20 -44.73 -2.51
N ILE A 6 4.82 -44.50 -1.38
CA ILE A 6 6.28 -44.32 -1.29
C ILE A 6 6.97 -45.67 -1.48
N GLN A 7 8.04 -45.71 -2.26
CA GLN A 7 8.93 -46.84 -2.46
C GLN A 7 10.29 -46.54 -1.83
N VAL A 8 10.93 -47.57 -1.30
CA VAL A 8 12.31 -47.47 -0.76
C VAL A 8 13.25 -48.08 -1.76
N THR A 9 14.28 -47.36 -2.18
CA THR A 9 15.28 -47.81 -3.13
C THR A 9 16.69 -47.64 -2.52
N GLY A 10 17.58 -48.62 -2.70
CA GLY A 10 18.97 -48.53 -2.21
C GLY A 10 19.13 -48.48 -0.69
N GLY A 11 18.11 -48.92 0.07
CA GLY A 11 18.19 -49.06 1.53
C GLY A 11 17.83 -47.81 2.35
N SER A 12 17.91 -46.60 1.79
CA SER A 12 17.65 -45.34 2.52
C SER A 12 16.91 -44.24 1.73
N SER A 13 16.77 -44.39 0.41
CA SER A 13 16.11 -43.35 -0.41
C SER A 13 14.63 -43.65 -0.60
N PHE A 14 13.78 -42.64 -0.27
CA PHE A 14 12.35 -42.68 -0.54
C PHE A 14 12.07 -42.17 -1.94
N VAL A 15 11.28 -42.89 -2.74
CA VAL A 15 10.93 -42.54 -4.11
C VAL A 15 9.42 -42.37 -4.23
N LEU A 16 8.99 -41.28 -4.83
CA LEU A 16 7.60 -40.96 -5.14
C LEU A 16 7.45 -40.77 -6.65
N SER A 17 6.48 -41.45 -7.27
CA SER A 17 6.16 -41.24 -8.69
C SER A 17 5.35 -39.97 -8.91
N LEU A 18 5.79 -39.11 -9.83
CA LEU A 18 5.07 -37.90 -10.21
C LEU A 18 3.85 -38.24 -11.08
N PRO A 19 2.74 -37.43 -11.02
CA PRO A 19 1.60 -37.62 -11.90
C PRO A 19 2.01 -37.44 -13.38
N LYS A 20 1.65 -38.43 -14.22
CA LYS A 20 2.01 -38.40 -15.66
C LYS A 20 1.50 -37.15 -16.37
N SER A 21 0.26 -36.75 -16.04
CA SER A 21 -0.37 -35.53 -16.61
C SER A 21 0.43 -34.26 -16.27
N TRP A 22 0.94 -34.15 -15.02
CA TRP A 22 1.78 -33.03 -14.61
C TRP A 22 3.13 -33.05 -15.30
N ALA A 23 3.80 -34.20 -15.38
CA ALA A 23 5.08 -34.34 -16.05
C ALA A 23 4.98 -34.01 -17.54
N THR A 24 3.91 -34.47 -18.21
CA THR A 24 3.68 -34.17 -19.63
C THR A 24 3.39 -32.68 -19.86
N LYS A 25 2.58 -32.06 -18.99
CA LYS A 25 2.26 -30.62 -19.08
C LYS A 25 3.52 -29.74 -18.95
N HIS A 26 4.47 -30.16 -18.14
CA HIS A 26 5.73 -29.45 -17.90
C HIS A 26 6.89 -29.94 -18.76
N HIS A 27 6.61 -30.80 -19.78
CA HIS A 27 7.61 -31.34 -20.71
C HIS A 27 8.82 -32.03 -20.04
N ILE A 28 8.61 -32.62 -18.86
CA ILE A 28 9.65 -33.25 -18.07
C ILE A 28 10.13 -34.53 -18.74
N GLN A 29 11.44 -34.66 -18.94
CA GLN A 29 12.10 -35.81 -19.52
C GLN A 29 12.93 -36.57 -18.51
N LYS A 30 13.43 -37.73 -18.91
CA LYS A 30 14.34 -38.55 -18.08
C LYS A 30 15.61 -37.76 -17.78
N ASN A 31 15.99 -37.73 -16.48
CA ASN A 31 17.13 -37.02 -15.93
C ASN A 31 16.97 -35.50 -15.81
N ASP A 32 15.80 -34.94 -16.10
CA ASP A 32 15.55 -33.53 -15.80
C ASP A 32 15.61 -33.32 -14.29
N PRO A 33 16.27 -32.25 -13.84
CA PRO A 33 16.30 -31.91 -12.43
C PRO A 33 14.94 -31.28 -12.03
N ILE A 34 14.48 -31.60 -10.83
CA ILE A 34 13.22 -31.10 -10.26
C ILE A 34 13.52 -30.49 -8.88
N GLY A 35 12.96 -29.30 -8.62
CA GLY A 35 13.05 -28.67 -7.32
C GLY A 35 12.08 -29.30 -6.32
N ILE A 36 12.53 -29.58 -5.11
CA ILE A 36 11.71 -30.01 -3.96
C ILE A 36 11.89 -28.98 -2.86
N ILE A 37 10.78 -28.41 -2.40
CA ILE A 37 10.75 -27.35 -1.41
C ILE A 37 9.94 -27.83 -0.21
N THR A 38 10.55 -27.89 0.97
CA THR A 38 9.84 -28.10 2.23
C THR A 38 9.16 -26.80 2.62
N GLN A 39 7.83 -26.83 2.80
CA GLN A 39 7.04 -25.69 3.25
C GLN A 39 6.99 -25.63 4.79
N ALA A 40 6.61 -24.47 5.34
CA ALA A 40 6.54 -24.27 6.79
C ALA A 40 5.53 -25.22 7.48
N ASP A 41 4.48 -25.63 6.77
CA ASP A 41 3.48 -26.60 7.23
C ASP A 41 3.93 -28.07 7.16
N GLY A 42 5.19 -28.32 6.77
CA GLY A 42 5.77 -29.64 6.61
C GLY A 42 5.46 -30.33 5.28
N ASN A 43 4.67 -29.71 4.40
CA ASN A 43 4.40 -30.22 3.06
C ASN A 43 5.60 -30.07 2.12
N LEU A 44 5.65 -30.89 1.07
CA LEU A 44 6.62 -30.78 0.00
C LEU A 44 5.98 -30.17 -1.25
N LEU A 45 6.49 -29.06 -1.70
CA LEU A 45 6.17 -28.49 -3.00
C LEU A 45 7.18 -29.01 -4.03
N ILE A 46 6.70 -29.59 -5.14
CA ILE A 46 7.50 -30.05 -6.25
C ILE A 46 7.37 -29.07 -7.40
N THR A 47 8.48 -28.56 -7.92
CA THR A 47 8.50 -27.60 -9.03
C THR A 47 9.41 -28.06 -10.16
N ALA A 48 8.94 -27.88 -11.41
CA ALA A 48 9.76 -28.07 -12.61
C ALA A 48 10.71 -26.88 -12.85
N ASP A 49 10.41 -25.73 -12.23
CA ASP A 49 11.24 -24.54 -12.33
C ASP A 49 12.29 -24.50 -11.23
N ILE A 50 13.49 -24.96 -11.56
CA ILE A 50 14.64 -25.00 -10.63
C ILE A 50 15.47 -23.72 -10.63
N LYS A 51 15.33 -22.88 -11.64
CA LYS A 51 16.19 -21.70 -11.78
C LYS A 51 15.69 -20.53 -10.97
N GLY A 52 14.50 -20.65 -10.35
CA GLY A 52 13.89 -19.49 -9.65
C GLY A 52 13.79 -18.28 -10.58
N ILE A 53 13.64 -18.55 -11.87
CA ILE A 53 13.43 -17.51 -12.86
C ILE A 53 12.06 -16.94 -12.49
N HIS A 54 12.02 -15.71 -12.03
CA HIS A 54 10.82 -14.92 -12.07
C HIS A 54 10.13 -15.23 -13.38
N THR A 55 9.04 -16.00 -13.32
CA THR A 55 8.27 -16.28 -14.55
C THR A 55 7.94 -14.92 -15.12
N GLN A 56 8.58 -14.59 -16.27
CA GLN A 56 8.31 -13.31 -16.93
C GLN A 56 6.82 -13.33 -17.23
N ARG A 57 6.06 -12.58 -16.42
CA ARG A 57 4.62 -12.44 -16.62
C ARG A 57 4.42 -11.26 -17.56
N GLU A 58 3.95 -11.58 -18.76
CA GLU A 58 3.71 -10.58 -19.79
C GLU A 58 2.21 -10.27 -19.88
N LYS A 59 1.89 -9.01 -20.12
CA LYS A 59 0.54 -8.52 -20.37
C LYS A 59 0.51 -7.65 -21.61
N GLU A 60 -0.34 -7.99 -22.54
CA GLU A 60 -0.65 -7.14 -23.69
C GLU A 60 -1.98 -6.42 -23.45
N LEU A 61 -1.99 -5.10 -23.72
CA LEU A 61 -3.14 -4.22 -23.60
C LEU A 61 -3.35 -3.52 -24.95
N PHE A 62 -4.52 -3.71 -25.55
CA PHE A 62 -4.87 -3.07 -26.82
C PHE A 62 -5.59 -1.76 -26.55
N LEU A 63 -5.06 -0.62 -27.04
CA LEU A 63 -5.62 0.71 -26.75
C LEU A 63 -7.10 0.84 -27.10
N LYS A 64 -7.55 0.15 -28.15
CA LYS A 64 -8.97 0.14 -28.56
C LYS A 64 -9.94 -0.39 -27.52
N ASP A 65 -9.45 -1.18 -26.53
CA ASP A 65 -10.29 -1.82 -25.53
C ASP A 65 -10.55 -0.91 -24.32
N TYR A 66 -9.93 0.29 -24.30
CA TYR A 66 -10.03 1.24 -23.19
C TYR A 66 -10.72 2.54 -23.66
N PRO A 67 -11.75 3.02 -22.94
CA PRO A 67 -12.54 4.19 -23.36
C PRO A 67 -11.75 5.50 -23.26
N ASP A 68 -10.80 5.59 -22.29
CA ASP A 68 -10.02 6.78 -21.99
C ASP A 68 -8.67 6.43 -21.34
N THR A 69 -7.82 7.43 -21.21
CA THR A 69 -6.48 7.30 -20.60
C THR A 69 -6.53 7.00 -19.11
N GLU A 70 -7.59 7.40 -18.41
CA GLU A 70 -7.74 7.17 -16.97
C GLU A 70 -8.03 5.69 -16.68
N CYS A 71 -8.93 5.08 -17.46
CA CYS A 71 -9.19 3.64 -17.40
C CYS A 71 -7.94 2.83 -17.72
N LEU A 72 -7.21 3.24 -18.78
CA LEU A 72 -5.95 2.58 -19.15
C LEU A 72 -4.90 2.71 -18.06
N PHE A 73 -4.76 3.88 -17.42
CA PHE A 73 -3.84 4.09 -16.29
C PHE A 73 -4.14 3.15 -15.12
N ARG A 74 -5.43 3.05 -14.71
CA ARG A 74 -5.85 2.11 -13.66
C ARG A 74 -5.52 0.66 -14.02
N CYS A 75 -5.67 0.28 -15.29
CA CYS A 75 -5.32 -1.07 -15.76
C CYS A 75 -3.81 -1.32 -15.75
N LEU A 76 -3.00 -0.31 -16.06
CA LEU A 76 -1.54 -0.38 -15.93
C LEU A 76 -1.12 -0.55 -14.47
N ILE A 77 -1.67 0.24 -13.55
CA ILE A 77 -1.42 0.09 -12.10
C ILE A 77 -1.85 -1.30 -11.62
N SER A 78 -3.02 -1.80 -12.06
CA SER A 78 -3.45 -3.16 -11.74
C SER A 78 -2.49 -4.24 -12.25
N ALA A 79 -1.99 -4.10 -13.48
CA ALA A 79 -0.99 -5.01 -14.02
C ALA A 79 0.33 -4.96 -13.23
N TYR A 80 0.77 -3.76 -12.83
CA TYR A 80 1.93 -3.57 -11.95
C TYR A 80 1.73 -4.30 -10.61
N ILE A 81 0.65 -4.01 -9.90
CA ILE A 81 0.34 -4.58 -8.59
C ILE A 81 0.26 -6.11 -8.66
N THR A 82 -0.38 -6.66 -9.68
CA THR A 82 -0.55 -8.12 -9.83
C THR A 82 0.71 -8.83 -10.32
N GLY A 83 1.85 -8.12 -10.47
CA GLY A 83 3.16 -8.72 -10.65
C GLY A 83 3.56 -8.99 -12.10
N PHE A 84 2.94 -8.34 -13.10
CA PHE A 84 3.46 -8.40 -14.47
C PHE A 84 4.81 -7.70 -14.56
N THR A 85 5.78 -8.37 -15.19
CA THR A 85 7.16 -7.88 -15.36
C THR A 85 7.37 -7.18 -16.69
N SER A 86 6.51 -7.48 -17.67
CA SER A 86 6.48 -6.84 -18.98
C SER A 86 5.05 -6.49 -19.36
N ILE A 87 4.79 -5.23 -19.68
CA ILE A 87 3.46 -4.76 -20.12
C ILE A 87 3.63 -4.10 -21.48
N ARG A 88 2.92 -4.60 -22.49
CA ARG A 88 2.96 -4.10 -23.85
C ARG A 88 1.64 -3.42 -24.20
N LEU A 89 1.70 -2.13 -24.48
CA LEU A 89 0.60 -1.38 -25.08
C LEU A 89 0.69 -1.48 -26.60
N THR A 90 -0.42 -1.80 -27.27
CA THR A 90 -0.46 -1.92 -28.74
C THR A 90 -1.65 -1.17 -29.33
N SER A 91 -1.44 -0.60 -30.54
CA SER A 91 -2.46 0.11 -31.30
C SER A 91 -2.37 -0.23 -32.77
N LYS A 92 -3.50 -0.19 -33.48
CA LYS A 92 -3.53 -0.31 -34.95
C LYS A 92 -3.11 0.97 -35.69
N ILE A 93 -3.15 2.10 -34.98
CA ILE A 93 -2.80 3.42 -35.48
C ILE A 93 -1.71 4.02 -34.57
N ARG A 94 -1.16 5.14 -34.98
CA ARG A 94 -0.19 5.85 -34.15
C ARG A 94 -0.76 6.12 -32.76
N ILE A 95 0.01 5.77 -31.73
CA ILE A 95 -0.37 6.01 -30.33
C ILE A 95 -0.48 7.53 -30.09
N PRO A 96 -1.62 8.00 -29.54
CA PRO A 96 -1.85 9.40 -29.24
C PRO A 96 -0.87 9.99 -28.22
N SER A 97 -0.67 11.29 -28.28
CA SER A 97 0.28 12.01 -27.38
C SER A 97 -0.12 11.97 -25.91
N ASP A 98 -1.41 12.03 -25.63
CA ASP A 98 -1.96 11.92 -24.26
C ASP A 98 -1.71 10.55 -23.62
N VAL A 99 -1.82 9.46 -24.40
CA VAL A 99 -1.43 8.11 -23.95
C VAL A 99 0.06 8.06 -23.64
N ARG A 100 0.92 8.64 -24.50
CA ARG A 100 2.37 8.70 -24.24
C ARG A 100 2.70 9.49 -22.96
N GLN A 101 2.00 10.59 -22.76
CA GLN A 101 2.14 11.39 -21.53
C GLN A 101 1.67 10.61 -20.30
N MET A 102 0.53 9.94 -20.38
CA MET A 102 0.01 9.08 -19.30
C MET A 102 1.00 7.96 -18.95
N VAL A 103 1.65 7.33 -19.95
CA VAL A 103 2.69 6.30 -19.71
C VAL A 103 3.88 6.89 -18.95
N ARG A 104 4.30 8.12 -19.25
CA ARG A 104 5.38 8.79 -18.48
C ARG A 104 4.96 9.05 -17.04
N VAL A 105 3.72 9.50 -16.81
CA VAL A 105 3.17 9.64 -15.45
C VAL A 105 3.16 8.29 -14.75
N TYR A 106 2.73 7.22 -15.41
CA TYR A 106 2.74 5.87 -14.86
C TYR A 106 4.14 5.42 -14.41
N THR A 107 5.18 5.63 -15.23
CA THR A 107 6.55 5.25 -14.84
C THR A 107 7.08 6.08 -13.67
N GLN A 108 6.65 7.34 -13.53
CA GLN A 108 6.96 8.18 -12.38
C GLN A 108 6.22 7.73 -11.11
N MET A 109 4.98 7.25 -11.27
CA MET A 109 4.12 6.81 -10.16
C MET A 109 4.36 5.35 -9.76
N THR A 110 5.18 4.57 -10.48
CA THR A 110 5.50 3.18 -10.14
C THR A 110 7.00 3.03 -9.85
N ILE A 111 7.33 2.15 -8.90
CA ILE A 111 8.73 1.88 -8.55
C ILE A 111 9.23 0.70 -9.37
N GLY A 112 10.26 0.96 -10.18
CA GLY A 112 10.92 -0.06 -10.99
C GLY A 112 10.36 -0.28 -12.39
N GLN A 113 9.29 0.42 -12.79
CA GLN A 113 8.77 0.32 -14.16
C GLN A 113 9.41 1.37 -15.07
N GLU A 114 9.93 0.90 -16.22
CA GLU A 114 10.57 1.77 -17.22
C GLU A 114 10.08 1.46 -18.63
N VAL A 115 10.11 2.46 -19.51
CA VAL A 115 9.86 2.28 -20.92
C VAL A 115 11.08 1.62 -21.57
N ALA A 116 10.96 0.33 -21.92
CA ALA A 116 12.04 -0.42 -22.56
C ALA A 116 12.08 -0.21 -24.08
N GLU A 117 10.91 -0.09 -24.71
CA GLU A 117 10.78 0.09 -26.15
C GLU A 117 9.58 0.97 -26.46
N GLU A 118 9.73 1.88 -27.42
CA GLU A 118 8.65 2.75 -27.87
C GLU A 118 8.75 2.95 -29.38
N ASN A 119 7.62 2.76 -30.09
CA ASN A 119 7.49 3.09 -31.50
C ASN A 119 6.10 3.70 -31.78
N ASP A 120 5.75 3.90 -33.05
CA ASP A 120 4.49 4.56 -33.42
C ASP A 120 3.23 3.80 -32.94
N THR A 121 3.28 2.48 -32.87
CA THR A 121 2.12 1.63 -32.59
C THR A 121 2.25 0.76 -31.34
N SER A 122 3.39 0.77 -30.67
CA SER A 122 3.57 0.02 -29.42
C SER A 122 4.49 0.71 -28.43
N ILE A 123 4.22 0.48 -27.13
CA ILE A 123 5.08 0.86 -26.01
C ILE A 123 5.23 -0.38 -25.13
N THR A 124 6.47 -0.74 -24.80
CA THR A 124 6.77 -1.87 -23.91
C THR A 124 7.37 -1.34 -22.62
N LEU A 125 6.69 -1.62 -21.51
CA LEU A 125 7.13 -1.33 -20.14
C LEU A 125 7.78 -2.58 -19.57
N LYS A 126 8.89 -2.42 -18.85
CA LYS A 126 9.57 -3.53 -18.15
C LYS A 126 9.90 -3.15 -16.73
N ASP A 127 9.83 -4.15 -15.86
CA ASP A 127 10.28 -4.04 -14.49
C ASP A 127 11.79 -4.23 -14.44
N ILE A 128 12.50 -3.23 -13.93
CA ILE A 128 13.95 -3.26 -13.74
C ILE A 128 14.35 -3.46 -12.27
N LEU A 129 13.38 -3.46 -11.35
CA LEU A 129 13.61 -3.63 -9.93
C LEU A 129 13.62 -5.12 -9.55
N ASN A 130 14.62 -5.50 -8.76
CA ASN A 130 14.60 -6.77 -8.03
C ASN A 130 13.77 -6.59 -6.73
N PRO A 131 12.60 -7.23 -6.59
CA PRO A 131 11.76 -7.04 -5.41
C PRO A 131 12.44 -7.38 -4.08
N ALA A 132 13.44 -8.27 -4.11
CA ALA A 132 14.18 -8.68 -2.91
C ALA A 132 15.14 -7.58 -2.37
N GLU A 133 15.42 -6.54 -3.16
CA GLU A 133 16.29 -5.42 -2.74
C GLU A 133 15.52 -4.31 -2.02
N MET A 134 14.18 -4.43 -1.95
CA MET A 134 13.30 -3.48 -1.26
C MET A 134 12.57 -4.17 -0.10
N PRO A 135 13.17 -4.28 1.10
CA PRO A 135 12.53 -4.91 2.25
C PRO A 135 11.22 -4.23 2.63
N LEU A 136 10.16 -5.01 2.87
CA LEU A 136 8.84 -4.53 3.26
C LEU A 136 8.88 -3.66 4.53
N ASP A 137 9.70 -4.05 5.51
CA ASP A 137 9.89 -3.29 6.76
C ASP A 137 10.35 -1.85 6.53
N ASN A 138 11.34 -1.67 5.65
CA ASN A 138 11.87 -0.34 5.33
C ASN A 138 10.82 0.51 4.62
N THR A 139 10.03 -0.11 3.74
CA THR A 139 8.97 0.57 3.00
C THR A 139 7.86 1.04 3.94
N ILE A 140 7.38 0.19 4.84
CA ILE A 140 6.38 0.54 5.87
C ILE A 140 6.90 1.64 6.79
N LYS A 141 8.15 1.54 7.23
CA LYS A 141 8.77 2.55 8.09
C LYS A 141 8.84 3.92 7.40
N ARG A 142 9.17 3.94 6.11
CA ARG A 142 9.17 5.16 5.30
C ARG A 142 7.76 5.73 5.16
N MET A 143 6.74 4.91 4.85
CA MET A 143 5.34 5.33 4.78
C MET A 143 4.89 5.97 6.10
N TYR A 144 5.14 5.30 7.23
CA TYR A 144 4.82 5.84 8.56
C TYR A 144 5.45 7.21 8.80
N THR A 145 6.74 7.37 8.47
CA THR A 145 7.47 8.63 8.68
C THR A 145 6.87 9.77 7.84
N ILE A 146 6.56 9.50 6.57
CA ILE A 146 5.97 10.51 5.67
C ILE A 146 4.57 10.89 6.17
N VAL A 147 3.70 9.92 6.46
CA VAL A 147 2.33 10.17 6.90
C VAL A 147 2.27 10.93 8.22
N LYS A 148 3.13 10.56 9.18
CA LYS A 148 3.24 11.32 10.44
C LYS A 148 3.58 12.78 10.17
N SER A 149 4.58 13.05 9.32
CA SER A 149 4.95 14.43 8.97
C SER A 149 3.83 15.15 8.20
N MET A 150 3.09 14.47 7.30
CA MET A 150 1.96 15.07 6.60
C MET A 150 0.88 15.58 7.56
N HIS A 151 0.57 14.84 8.61
CA HIS A 151 -0.41 15.27 9.62
C HIS A 151 0.11 16.45 10.46
N GLU A 152 1.35 16.37 10.96
CA GLU A 152 1.98 17.45 11.71
C GLU A 152 1.98 18.75 10.89
N ASP A 153 2.35 18.66 9.60
CA ASP A 153 2.39 19.81 8.69
C ASP A 153 0.99 20.34 8.32
N ALA A 154 -0.02 19.47 8.18
CA ALA A 154 -1.39 19.89 7.90
C ALA A 154 -1.98 20.73 9.05
N ILE A 155 -1.68 20.39 10.31
CA ILE A 155 -2.09 21.19 11.48
C ILE A 155 -1.22 22.46 11.61
N ALA A 156 0.09 22.36 11.38
CA ALA A 156 0.96 23.53 11.37
C ALA A 156 0.54 24.56 10.31
N ALA A 157 0.08 24.10 9.13
CA ALA A 157 -0.44 24.96 8.08
C ALA A 157 -1.65 25.80 8.54
N LEU A 158 -2.51 25.25 9.40
CA LEU A 158 -3.63 25.97 9.99
C LEU A 158 -3.13 27.04 10.99
N GLU A 159 -2.17 26.71 11.84
CA GLU A 159 -1.61 27.61 12.85
C GLU A 159 -0.85 28.78 12.22
N GLU A 160 -0.01 28.47 11.23
CA GLU A 160 0.85 29.42 10.54
C GLU A 160 0.14 30.19 9.41
N LYS A 161 -1.10 29.78 9.07
CA LYS A 161 -1.86 30.28 7.91
C LYS A 161 -1.06 30.10 6.60
N ASN A 162 -0.46 28.94 6.42
CA ASN A 162 0.50 28.64 5.38
C ASN A 162 -0.11 27.75 4.28
N ALA A 163 -0.68 28.36 3.24
CA ALA A 163 -1.28 27.64 2.11
C ALA A 163 -0.25 26.81 1.30
N SER A 164 1.04 27.25 1.27
CA SER A 164 2.11 26.51 0.59
C SER A 164 2.39 25.17 1.28
N LEU A 165 2.32 25.13 2.61
CA LEU A 165 2.48 23.91 3.39
C LEU A 165 1.32 22.92 3.15
N CYS A 166 0.09 23.43 2.97
CA CYS A 166 -1.05 22.58 2.55
C CYS A 166 -0.77 21.91 1.20
N GLN A 167 -0.25 22.66 0.23
CA GLN A 167 0.03 22.13 -1.10
C GLN A 167 1.16 21.08 -1.06
N ASP A 168 2.15 21.26 -0.20
CA ASP A 168 3.23 20.29 0.02
C ASP A 168 2.68 18.97 0.60
N VAL A 169 1.80 19.05 1.62
CA VAL A 169 1.12 17.87 2.18
C VAL A 169 0.34 17.12 1.08
N ILE A 170 -0.45 17.83 0.28
CA ILE A 170 -1.25 17.23 -0.80
C ILE A 170 -0.33 16.52 -1.84
N SER A 171 0.83 17.10 -2.14
CA SER A 171 1.75 16.51 -3.13
C SER A 171 2.42 15.22 -2.66
N ARG A 172 2.65 15.08 -1.34
CA ARG A 172 3.28 13.88 -0.72
C ARG A 172 2.41 12.63 -0.76
N ASP A 173 1.12 12.75 -1.05
CA ASP A 173 0.19 11.63 -1.22
C ASP A 173 0.66 10.68 -2.32
N ASN A 174 1.14 11.22 -3.44
CA ASN A 174 1.72 10.43 -4.52
C ASN A 174 2.89 9.53 -4.06
N ASP A 175 3.68 9.96 -3.08
CA ASP A 175 4.78 9.15 -2.53
C ASP A 175 4.24 7.99 -1.71
N ILE A 176 3.14 8.18 -0.98
CA ILE A 176 2.49 7.12 -0.21
C ILE A 176 1.84 6.10 -1.15
N ASP A 177 1.13 6.53 -2.17
CA ASP A 177 0.55 5.67 -3.19
C ASP A 177 1.60 4.76 -3.83
N ARG A 178 2.73 5.33 -4.26
CA ARG A 178 3.85 4.59 -4.86
C ARG A 178 4.38 3.50 -3.94
N LEU A 179 4.54 3.79 -2.65
CA LEU A 179 5.04 2.84 -1.66
C LEU A 179 3.99 1.76 -1.36
N HIS A 180 2.71 2.11 -1.26
CA HIS A 180 1.63 1.16 -1.10
C HIS A 180 1.52 0.21 -2.29
N TRP A 181 1.59 0.72 -3.52
CA TRP A 181 1.56 -0.12 -4.72
C TRP A 181 2.77 -1.05 -4.82
N LEU A 182 3.95 -0.61 -4.36
CA LEU A 182 5.13 -1.48 -4.27
C LEU A 182 4.90 -2.65 -3.30
N ILE A 183 4.40 -2.38 -2.09
CA ILE A 183 4.08 -3.44 -1.11
C ILE A 183 3.01 -4.37 -1.65
N SER A 184 1.96 -3.84 -2.28
CA SER A 184 0.91 -4.61 -2.92
C SER A 184 1.47 -5.56 -3.99
N ARG A 185 2.39 -5.05 -4.85
CA ARG A 185 3.09 -5.84 -5.84
C ARG A 185 3.93 -6.95 -5.21
N GLN A 186 4.73 -6.62 -4.18
CA GLN A 186 5.57 -7.60 -3.49
C GLN A 186 4.72 -8.71 -2.84
N TYR A 187 3.58 -8.37 -2.23
CA TYR A 187 2.62 -9.34 -1.72
C TYR A 187 2.16 -10.32 -2.80
N HIS A 188 1.73 -9.80 -3.97
CA HIS A 188 1.30 -10.65 -5.08
C HIS A 188 2.44 -11.51 -5.62
N LEU A 189 3.65 -10.99 -5.74
CA LEU A 189 4.82 -11.75 -6.18
C LEU A 189 5.16 -12.87 -5.19
N ILE A 190 5.20 -12.59 -3.89
CA ILE A 190 5.49 -13.56 -2.82
C ILE A 190 4.47 -14.70 -2.80
N THR A 191 3.17 -14.38 -3.00
CA THR A 191 2.10 -15.39 -3.01
C THR A 191 2.17 -16.32 -4.23
N HIS A 192 2.77 -15.87 -5.35
CA HIS A 192 2.86 -16.66 -6.58
C HIS A 192 4.23 -17.32 -6.79
N ASP A 193 5.27 -16.84 -6.10
CA ASP A 193 6.64 -17.35 -6.23
C ASP A 193 7.24 -17.76 -4.87
N PRO A 194 7.18 -19.05 -4.52
CA PRO A 194 7.78 -19.57 -3.29
C PRO A 194 9.29 -19.35 -3.20
N SER A 195 9.99 -19.17 -4.33
CA SER A 195 11.43 -18.91 -4.34
C SER A 195 11.72 -17.48 -3.87
N LEU A 196 10.90 -16.51 -4.27
CA LEU A 196 10.98 -15.13 -3.79
C LEU A 196 10.63 -15.03 -2.30
N SER A 197 9.57 -15.72 -1.85
CA SER A 197 9.19 -15.83 -0.44
C SER A 197 10.40 -16.25 0.42
N ARG A 198 11.12 -17.29 0.01
CA ARG A 198 12.34 -17.76 0.72
C ARG A 198 13.49 -16.76 0.63
N LYS A 199 13.74 -16.18 -0.56
CA LYS A 199 14.81 -15.19 -0.75
C LYS A 199 14.61 -13.97 0.13
N MET A 200 13.37 -13.53 0.30
CA MET A 200 13.00 -12.41 1.18
C MET A 200 12.85 -12.83 2.64
N ASN A 201 12.85 -14.14 2.94
CA ASN A 201 12.56 -14.70 4.26
C ASN A 201 11.22 -14.21 4.84
N ILE A 202 10.19 -14.16 4.00
CA ILE A 202 8.86 -13.66 4.34
C ILE A 202 7.82 -14.67 3.87
N THR A 203 6.92 -15.10 4.76
CA THR A 203 5.79 -15.97 4.41
C THR A 203 4.69 -15.19 3.68
N ALA A 204 3.80 -15.88 2.97
CA ALA A 204 2.65 -15.23 2.36
C ALA A 204 1.72 -14.58 3.42
N GLY A 205 1.62 -15.18 4.61
CA GLY A 205 0.86 -14.61 5.73
C GLY A 205 1.47 -13.30 6.23
N THR A 206 2.79 -13.30 6.45
CA THR A 206 3.51 -12.08 6.85
C THR A 206 3.41 -11.00 5.77
N ALA A 207 3.55 -11.35 4.48
CA ALA A 207 3.39 -10.41 3.37
C ALA A 207 1.96 -9.82 3.30
N MET A 208 0.94 -10.60 3.64
CA MET A 208 -0.46 -10.13 3.77
C MET A 208 -0.60 -9.10 4.89
N THR A 209 0.05 -9.31 6.04
CA THR A 209 0.07 -8.35 7.15
C THR A 209 0.68 -7.00 6.70
N PHE A 210 1.82 -7.03 6.01
CA PHE A 210 2.43 -5.81 5.45
C PHE A 210 1.51 -5.11 4.45
N PHE A 211 0.84 -5.86 3.59
CA PHE A 211 -0.12 -5.31 2.64
C PHE A 211 -1.30 -4.63 3.35
N GLN A 212 -1.89 -5.26 4.37
CA GLN A 212 -2.99 -4.68 5.15
C GLN A 212 -2.57 -3.41 5.87
N ILE A 213 -1.41 -3.42 6.55
CA ILE A 213 -0.86 -2.25 7.24
C ILE A 213 -0.59 -1.11 6.25
N SER A 214 0.04 -1.40 5.09
CA SER A 214 0.32 -0.36 4.09
C SER A 214 -0.94 0.31 3.57
N ARG A 215 -2.01 -0.48 3.35
CA ARG A 215 -3.32 0.04 2.93
C ARG A 215 -3.97 0.92 4.00
N THR A 216 -3.79 0.57 5.26
CA THR A 216 -4.31 1.37 6.37
C THR A 216 -3.51 2.66 6.54
N ILE A 217 -2.19 2.63 6.35
CA ILE A 217 -1.33 3.83 6.37
C ILE A 217 -1.68 4.78 5.21
N GLU A 218 -1.97 4.27 4.01
CA GLU A 218 -2.41 5.06 2.87
C GLU A 218 -3.73 5.80 3.20
N ARG A 219 -4.71 5.13 3.80
CA ARG A 219 -5.95 5.79 4.25
C ARG A 219 -5.70 6.87 5.30
N ILE A 220 -4.72 6.68 6.18
CA ILE A 220 -4.32 7.73 7.14
C ILE A 220 -3.74 8.93 6.37
N ALA A 221 -2.95 8.71 5.31
CA ALA A 221 -2.44 9.78 4.44
C ALA A 221 -3.57 10.54 3.73
N ASP A 222 -4.58 9.84 3.18
CA ASP A 222 -5.79 10.45 2.58
C ASP A 222 -6.45 11.45 3.54
N HIS A 223 -6.46 11.14 4.84
CA HIS A 223 -7.00 12.05 5.84
C HIS A 223 -6.09 13.24 6.12
N ALA A 224 -4.76 13.12 6.01
CA ALA A 224 -3.86 14.27 6.05
C ALA A 224 -4.10 15.21 4.85
N VAL A 225 -4.28 14.66 3.65
CA VAL A 225 -4.67 15.41 2.44
C VAL A 225 -6.02 16.11 2.64
N THR A 226 -6.99 15.40 3.22
CA THR A 226 -8.32 15.99 3.53
C THR A 226 -8.20 17.15 4.52
N ILE A 227 -7.38 17.02 5.57
CA ILE A 227 -7.11 18.11 6.52
C ILE A 227 -6.48 19.29 5.78
N ALA A 228 -5.39 19.07 5.05
CA ALA A 228 -4.67 20.13 4.33
C ALA A 228 -5.56 20.86 3.32
N THR A 229 -6.38 20.13 2.56
CA THR A 229 -7.34 20.71 1.60
C THR A 229 -8.38 21.59 2.30
N ASN A 230 -8.91 21.15 3.44
CA ASN A 230 -9.90 21.93 4.18
C ASN A 230 -9.27 23.13 4.91
N VAL A 231 -8.02 23.01 5.35
CA VAL A 231 -7.23 24.14 5.85
C VAL A 231 -7.01 25.18 4.75
N GLN A 232 -6.61 24.76 3.55
CA GLN A 232 -6.43 25.66 2.41
C GLN A 232 -7.74 26.41 2.09
N ASN A 233 -8.89 25.72 2.07
CA ASN A 233 -10.18 26.33 1.85
C ASN A 233 -10.56 27.33 2.96
N LEU A 234 -10.24 27.04 4.22
CA LEU A 234 -10.44 27.97 5.34
C LEU A 234 -9.59 29.23 5.18
N LEU A 235 -8.33 29.09 4.74
CA LEU A 235 -7.45 30.26 4.51
C LEU A 235 -7.97 31.14 3.38
N LEU A 236 -8.41 30.54 2.26
CA LEU A 236 -9.03 31.27 1.15
C LEU A 236 -10.30 32.03 1.59
N LEU A 237 -11.14 31.39 2.39
CA LEU A 237 -12.36 31.99 2.90
C LEU A 237 -12.09 33.16 3.88
N ALA A 238 -10.96 33.10 4.62
CA ALA A 238 -10.54 34.18 5.51
C ALA A 238 -9.99 35.41 4.78
N GLU A 239 -9.53 35.27 3.53
CA GLU A 239 -9.04 36.34 2.67
C GLU A 239 -10.18 37.10 1.93
N GLU A 240 -11.40 36.60 1.91
CA GLU A 240 -12.52 37.26 1.25
C GLU A 240 -12.86 38.60 1.95
N PRO A 241 -13.14 39.69 1.19
CA PRO A 241 -13.38 41.04 1.74
C PRO A 241 -14.54 41.11 2.74
N ASP A 242 -15.54 40.25 2.56
CA ASP A 242 -16.75 40.17 3.44
C ASP A 242 -16.60 39.03 4.47
N GLY A 243 -15.52 38.23 4.41
CA GLY A 243 -15.31 37.04 5.19
C GLY A 243 -14.60 37.34 6.51
N LYS A 244 -15.32 37.82 7.54
CA LYS A 244 -14.81 37.94 8.91
C LYS A 244 -14.72 36.56 9.61
N ILE A 245 -14.03 35.60 9.01
CA ILE A 245 -13.77 34.33 9.68
C ILE A 245 -12.54 34.50 10.55
N VAL A 246 -12.73 34.56 11.85
CA VAL A 246 -11.65 34.50 12.83
C VAL A 246 -11.65 33.08 13.41
N ILE A 247 -10.63 32.31 13.06
CA ILE A 247 -10.37 31.03 13.70
C ILE A 247 -9.79 31.35 15.07
N SER A 248 -10.48 30.98 16.14
CA SER A 248 -9.98 31.25 17.50
C SER A 248 -8.74 30.41 17.80
N ALA A 249 -7.83 30.97 18.60
CA ALA A 249 -6.65 30.24 19.06
C ALA A 249 -7.03 28.96 19.84
N GLU A 250 -8.16 29.00 20.54
CA GLU A 250 -8.71 27.85 21.26
C GLU A 250 -9.10 26.71 20.31
N THR A 251 -9.79 27.03 19.22
CA THR A 251 -10.16 26.05 18.17
C THR A 251 -8.90 25.38 17.56
N ILE A 252 -7.88 26.18 17.26
CA ILE A 252 -6.61 25.67 16.72
C ILE A 252 -5.94 24.72 17.73
N GLN A 253 -5.87 25.11 19.00
CA GLN A 253 -5.30 24.28 20.05
C GLN A 253 -6.05 22.95 20.24
N MET A 254 -7.37 22.96 20.09
CA MET A 254 -8.18 21.75 20.17
C MET A 254 -7.88 20.79 19.01
N PHE A 255 -7.76 21.30 17.77
CA PHE A 255 -7.33 20.48 16.63
C PHE A 255 -5.95 19.89 16.84
N ARG A 256 -5.00 20.71 17.27
CA ARG A 256 -3.64 20.26 17.60
C ARG A 256 -3.65 19.13 18.61
N ARG A 257 -4.34 19.30 19.74
CA ARG A 257 -4.44 18.29 20.79
C ARG A 257 -5.05 16.98 20.28
N ALA A 258 -6.10 17.07 19.47
CA ALA A 258 -6.75 15.89 18.90
C ALA A 258 -5.83 15.15 17.92
N ASP A 259 -5.11 15.88 17.06
CA ASP A 259 -4.16 15.30 16.12
C ASP A 259 -2.96 14.65 16.85
N GLU A 260 -2.40 15.29 17.85
CA GLU A 260 -1.34 14.71 18.71
C GLU A 260 -1.78 13.40 19.39
N MET A 261 -3.04 13.34 19.84
CA MET A 261 -3.61 12.10 20.39
C MET A 261 -3.74 11.03 19.32
N ALA A 262 -4.27 11.36 18.14
CA ALA A 262 -4.42 10.43 17.02
C ALA A 262 -3.05 9.90 16.57
N LEU A 263 -2.05 10.78 16.41
CA LEU A 263 -0.67 10.41 16.08
C LEU A 263 0.01 9.57 17.17
N THR A 264 -0.36 9.78 18.45
CA THR A 264 0.13 8.94 19.55
C THR A 264 -0.42 7.52 19.44
N ILE A 265 -1.69 7.34 19.07
CA ILE A 265 -2.29 6.02 18.79
C ILE A 265 -1.58 5.38 17.59
N PHE A 266 -1.38 6.14 16.50
CA PHE A 266 -0.67 5.66 15.32
C PHE A 266 0.76 5.22 15.62
N LYS A 267 1.52 6.01 16.38
CA LYS A 267 2.86 5.65 16.83
C LYS A 267 2.86 4.36 17.68
N ARG A 268 1.88 4.21 18.57
CA ARG A 268 1.75 3.02 19.43
C ARG A 268 1.44 1.78 18.62
N SER A 269 0.51 1.85 17.65
CA SER A 269 0.18 0.73 16.77
C SER A 269 1.37 0.31 15.90
N MET A 270 2.12 1.26 15.36
CA MET A 270 3.32 0.95 14.58
C MET A 270 4.44 0.36 15.44
N ARG A 271 4.63 0.87 16.66
CA ARG A 271 5.59 0.30 17.59
C ARG A 271 5.22 -1.13 17.97
N SER A 272 3.93 -1.39 18.28
CA SER A 272 3.47 -2.74 18.61
C SER A 272 3.71 -3.74 17.47
N PHE A 273 3.63 -3.29 16.22
CA PHE A 273 3.96 -4.09 15.04
C PHE A 273 5.45 -4.49 15.02
N TYR A 274 6.36 -3.53 15.20
CA TYR A 274 7.80 -3.82 15.18
C TYR A 274 8.27 -4.64 16.38
N ASP A 275 7.71 -4.36 17.56
CA ASP A 275 8.05 -5.05 18.80
C ASP A 275 7.28 -6.38 18.98
N ARG A 276 6.35 -6.73 18.05
CA ARG A 276 5.44 -7.88 18.11
C ARG A 276 4.74 -7.97 19.48
N ASN A 277 4.24 -6.85 19.97
CA ASN A 277 3.71 -6.72 21.33
C ASN A 277 2.18 -6.57 21.33
N VAL A 278 1.48 -7.67 21.61
CA VAL A 278 0.02 -7.73 21.70
C VAL A 278 -0.54 -6.80 22.78
N HIS A 279 0.14 -6.66 23.93
CA HIS A 279 -0.34 -5.79 25.01
C HIS A 279 -0.27 -4.32 24.63
N GLU A 280 0.79 -3.90 23.93
CA GLU A 280 0.92 -2.52 23.44
C GLU A 280 -0.10 -2.24 22.32
N ALA A 281 -0.38 -3.23 21.45
CA ALA A 281 -1.44 -3.13 20.45
C ALA A 281 -2.81 -2.93 21.10
N ASN A 282 -3.16 -3.75 22.09
CA ASN A 282 -4.42 -3.61 22.83
C ASN A 282 -4.53 -2.26 23.56
N ALA A 283 -3.44 -1.76 24.14
CA ALA A 283 -3.42 -0.44 24.77
C ALA A 283 -3.65 0.70 23.76
N GLY A 284 -3.20 0.53 22.49
CA GLY A 284 -3.53 1.43 21.39
C GLY A 284 -5.04 1.50 21.10
N ILE A 285 -5.70 0.35 21.03
CA ILE A 285 -7.16 0.25 20.83
C ILE A 285 -7.92 0.96 21.97
N VAL A 286 -7.54 0.71 23.22
CA VAL A 286 -8.18 1.35 24.39
C VAL A 286 -8.04 2.87 24.36
N SER A 287 -6.89 3.38 23.90
CA SER A 287 -6.65 4.84 23.82
C SER A 287 -7.58 5.56 22.84
N LEU A 288 -8.23 4.86 21.90
CA LEU A 288 -9.21 5.43 20.97
C LEU A 288 -10.42 6.06 21.71
N THR A 289 -10.78 5.53 22.88
CA THR A 289 -11.90 6.05 23.68
C THR A 289 -11.70 7.52 24.08
N GLU A 290 -10.48 7.90 24.44
CA GLU A 290 -10.15 9.29 24.81
C GLU A 290 -10.23 10.23 23.60
N LEU A 291 -9.74 9.80 22.44
CA LEU A 291 -9.84 10.55 21.20
C LEU A 291 -11.30 10.75 20.77
N THR A 292 -12.14 9.72 20.92
CA THR A 292 -13.58 9.78 20.61
C THR A 292 -14.31 10.81 21.48
N ALA A 293 -13.94 10.93 22.77
CA ALA A 293 -14.48 11.95 23.64
C ALA A 293 -14.11 13.35 23.16
N LEU A 294 -12.84 13.60 22.84
CA LEU A 294 -12.38 14.89 22.31
C LEU A 294 -12.99 15.22 20.93
N TYR A 295 -13.18 14.22 20.08
CA TYR A 295 -13.90 14.41 18.80
C TYR A 295 -15.34 14.90 19.02
N THR A 296 -16.03 14.41 20.05
CA THR A 296 -17.38 14.84 20.39
C THR A 296 -17.42 16.32 20.79
N GLU A 297 -16.41 16.79 21.54
CA GLU A 297 -16.25 18.20 21.89
C GLU A 297 -15.98 19.06 20.64
N LEU A 298 -15.06 18.64 19.77
CA LEU A 298 -14.77 19.33 18.51
C LEU A 298 -16.01 19.44 17.60
N LYS A 299 -16.79 18.37 17.52
CA LYS A 299 -18.05 18.37 16.73
C LYS A 299 -19.08 19.36 17.29
N ALA A 300 -19.18 19.51 18.60
CA ALA A 300 -20.07 20.49 19.23
C ALA A 300 -19.68 21.93 18.84
N LEU A 301 -18.38 22.24 18.80
CA LEU A 301 -17.89 23.55 18.34
C LEU A 301 -18.25 23.84 16.88
N SER A 302 -18.16 22.84 16.00
CA SER A 302 -18.48 23.00 14.59
C SER A 302 -19.97 23.23 14.33
N THR A 303 -20.87 22.74 15.19
CA THR A 303 -22.33 22.89 15.01
C THR A 303 -22.88 24.20 15.55
N HIS A 304 -22.19 24.89 16.46
CA HIS A 304 -22.63 26.16 17.05
C HIS A 304 -22.32 27.41 16.19
N GLN A 305 -21.53 27.27 15.12
CA GLN A 305 -21.17 28.38 14.25
C GLN A 305 -22.08 28.39 13.00
N GLN A 306 -22.94 29.37 12.87
CA GLN A 306 -23.68 29.69 11.62
C GLN A 306 -22.73 30.27 10.54
N ASN A 307 -21.53 29.75 10.44
CA ASN A 307 -20.46 30.29 9.62
C ASN A 307 -20.09 29.25 8.55
N PRO A 308 -19.81 29.64 7.30
CA PRO A 308 -19.29 28.77 6.25
C PRO A 308 -18.05 27.94 6.68
N ALA A 309 -17.23 28.46 7.61
CA ALA A 309 -16.10 27.76 8.17
C ALA A 309 -16.46 26.48 8.94
N SER A 310 -17.67 26.37 9.48
CA SER A 310 -18.07 25.23 10.31
C SER A 310 -18.04 23.89 9.55
N ILE A 311 -18.28 23.91 8.26
CA ILE A 311 -18.22 22.71 7.40
C ILE A 311 -16.78 22.19 7.31
N TYR A 312 -15.80 23.08 7.14
CA TYR A 312 -14.38 22.72 7.07
C TYR A 312 -13.87 22.21 8.41
N PHE A 313 -14.28 22.82 9.53
CA PHE A 313 -13.99 22.30 10.88
C PHE A 313 -14.54 20.89 11.07
N GLY A 314 -15.74 20.63 10.57
CA GLY A 314 -16.35 19.30 10.60
C GLY A 314 -15.53 18.27 9.83
N TYR A 315 -15.03 18.60 8.64
CA TYR A 315 -14.18 17.71 7.84
C TYR A 315 -12.82 17.46 8.51
N ILE A 316 -12.18 18.51 9.06
CA ILE A 316 -10.90 18.38 9.79
C ILE A 316 -11.08 17.49 11.02
N SER A 317 -12.09 17.77 11.86
CA SER A 317 -12.39 16.97 13.06
C SER A 317 -12.64 15.51 12.73
N ASN A 318 -13.44 15.24 11.68
CA ASN A 318 -13.73 13.88 11.24
C ASN A 318 -12.47 13.17 10.75
N SER A 319 -11.61 13.85 10.00
CA SER A 319 -10.37 13.27 9.50
C SER A 319 -9.42 12.90 10.63
N ILE A 320 -9.28 13.76 11.64
CA ILE A 320 -8.47 13.46 12.84
C ILE A 320 -9.02 12.22 13.59
N ALA A 321 -10.34 12.10 13.75
CA ALA A 321 -10.93 10.93 14.39
C ALA A 321 -10.64 9.65 13.59
N ARG A 322 -10.72 9.70 12.25
CA ARG A 322 -10.42 8.56 11.36
C ARG A 322 -8.99 8.07 11.46
N ILE A 323 -8.01 8.96 11.71
CA ILE A 323 -6.62 8.55 11.96
C ILE A 323 -6.55 7.61 13.17
N GLY A 324 -7.23 7.97 14.27
CA GLY A 324 -7.27 7.12 15.46
C GLY A 324 -7.94 5.76 15.19
N GLU A 325 -9.06 5.76 14.46
CA GLU A 325 -9.77 4.54 14.09
C GLU A 325 -8.89 3.61 13.23
N TYR A 326 -8.28 4.11 12.17
CA TYR A 326 -7.37 3.33 11.32
C TYR A 326 -6.10 2.88 12.07
N SER A 327 -5.62 3.68 13.02
CA SER A 327 -4.51 3.28 13.89
C SER A 327 -4.91 2.12 14.80
N SER A 328 -6.16 2.09 15.25
CA SER A 328 -6.73 0.95 15.99
C SER A 328 -6.83 -0.30 15.10
N ASP A 329 -7.26 -0.15 13.83
CA ASP A 329 -7.28 -1.26 12.86
C ASP A 329 -5.87 -1.86 12.67
N ILE A 330 -4.80 -1.03 12.61
CA ILE A 330 -3.42 -1.53 12.59
C ILE A 330 -3.13 -2.36 13.84
N SER A 331 -3.54 -1.92 15.03
CA SER A 331 -3.34 -2.67 16.27
C SER A 331 -4.06 -4.03 16.24
N GLU A 332 -5.27 -4.12 15.68
CA GLU A 332 -5.98 -5.39 15.50
C GLU A 332 -5.25 -6.32 14.52
N ILE A 333 -4.74 -5.78 13.41
CA ILE A 333 -3.91 -6.53 12.45
C ILE A 333 -2.66 -7.08 13.15
N VAL A 334 -2.02 -6.30 14.03
CA VAL A 334 -0.84 -6.74 14.80
C VAL A 334 -1.18 -7.88 15.74
N ILE A 335 -2.30 -7.79 16.47
CA ILE A 335 -2.76 -8.87 17.35
C ILE A 335 -2.98 -10.15 16.57
N ASN A 336 -3.70 -10.06 15.42
CA ASN A 336 -3.95 -11.21 14.57
C ASN A 336 -2.67 -11.83 14.02
N HIS A 337 -1.69 -10.99 13.63
CA HIS A 337 -0.38 -11.43 13.15
C HIS A 337 0.40 -12.18 14.22
N CYS A 338 0.50 -11.61 15.43
CA CYS A 338 1.25 -12.22 16.53
C CYS A 338 0.67 -13.56 16.97
N ILE A 339 -0.65 -13.65 17.10
CA ILE A 339 -1.35 -14.89 17.53
C ILE A 339 -1.30 -15.96 16.40
N GLY A 340 -1.32 -15.55 15.14
CA GLY A 340 -1.28 -16.47 14.01
C GLY A 340 0.09 -17.05 13.67
N GLU A 341 1.18 -16.51 14.22
CA GLU A 341 2.56 -17.02 14.06
C GLU A 341 2.99 -17.97 15.19
N GLU A 342 2.21 -18.13 16.28
CA GLU A 342 2.42 -19.14 17.33
C GLU A 342 2.00 -20.55 16.85
#